data_c9600fd09bd345bbfa5b04de916a1f7a
#
_entry.id   c9600fd09bd345bbfa5b04de916a1f7a
#
_cell.length_a   1.000
_cell.length_b   1.000
_cell.length_c   1.000
_cell.angle_alpha   90.00
_cell.angle_beta   90.00
_cell.angle_gamma   90.00
#
_symmetry.space_group_name_H-M   'P 1'
#
loop_
_entity.id
_entity.type
_entity.pdbx_description
1 polymer ?
#
loop_
_entity_poly.entity_id
_entity_poly.type
_entity_poly.pdbx_seq_one_letter_code
_entity_poly.pdbx_strand_id
1 'polypeptide(L)'
;QMCIRDRSKAEQDMIGKVFGGLTLLDTLQSQEGAVVLLPDARTDHERSVLSNIHFMESVHAKSYSTIFITLNTNAEIDEIFDWTNTHPLIQFKSDKINHIYQTGTPLQKKAASVLLESFLFYSGFYAPLWYLGNNKLPNVAEIIKLILRDESVHGTYIGYKFQVAYKDLSASEQEDLKNWVYNLVFELY
;
A
#
# COMPACT_ATOMS: atom_id res chain seq x y z
N GLN A 1 17.47 -19.97 9.37
CA GLN A 1 18.78 -19.27 9.27
C GLN A 1 19.53 -19.52 7.96
N MET A 2 19.39 -20.69 7.29
CA MET A 2 20.08 -20.93 6.02
C MET A 2 19.57 -20.03 4.87
N CYS A 3 18.27 -19.79 4.78
CA CYS A 3 17.68 -19.01 3.68
C CYS A 3 18.09 -17.51 3.63
N ILE A 4 18.64 -16.95 4.71
CA ILE A 4 19.07 -15.54 4.74
C ILE A 4 20.41 -15.39 3.97
N ARG A 5 21.26 -16.42 3.94
CA ARG A 5 22.59 -16.39 3.31
C ARG A 5 22.61 -16.82 1.85
N ASP A 6 21.50 -17.36 1.32
CA ASP A 6 21.42 -17.93 -0.03
C ASP A 6 21.12 -16.90 -1.12
N ARG A 7 21.13 -15.59 -0.78
CA ARG A 7 20.86 -14.50 -1.71
C ARG A 7 22.15 -13.81 -2.13
N SER A 8 22.26 -13.51 -3.41
CA SER A 8 23.31 -12.61 -3.91
C SER A 8 23.13 -11.18 -3.34
N LYS A 9 24.16 -10.36 -3.39
CA LYS A 9 24.06 -8.95 -2.97
C LYS A 9 23.00 -8.19 -3.76
N ALA A 10 22.85 -8.46 -5.06
CA ALA A 10 21.82 -7.85 -5.91
C ALA A 10 20.40 -8.25 -5.47
N GLU A 11 20.18 -9.51 -5.08
CA GLU A 11 18.90 -9.97 -4.55
C GLU A 11 18.59 -9.35 -3.17
N GLN A 12 19.59 -9.17 -2.32
CA GLN A 12 19.45 -8.51 -1.03
C GLN A 12 19.05 -7.05 -1.21
N ASP A 13 19.75 -6.34 -2.10
CA ASP A 13 19.49 -4.93 -2.41
C ASP A 13 18.10 -4.74 -3.02
N MET A 14 17.71 -5.60 -3.98
CA MET A 14 16.39 -5.53 -4.60
C MET A 14 15.28 -5.74 -3.58
N ILE A 15 15.34 -6.79 -2.76
CA ILE A 15 14.30 -7.09 -1.78
C ILE A 15 14.23 -6.02 -0.69
N GLY A 16 15.37 -5.47 -0.28
CA GLY A 16 15.42 -4.35 0.66
C GLY A 16 14.68 -3.13 0.12
N LYS A 17 14.96 -2.74 -1.12
CA LYS A 17 14.29 -1.60 -1.78
C LYS A 17 12.80 -1.82 -1.98
N VAL A 18 12.37 -3.04 -2.33
CA VAL A 18 10.93 -3.39 -2.42
C VAL A 18 10.24 -3.18 -1.07
N PHE A 19 10.83 -3.69 0.01
CA PHE A 19 10.25 -3.49 1.35
C PHE A 19 10.34 -2.04 1.84
N GLY A 20 11.37 -1.29 1.44
CA GLY A 20 11.45 0.16 1.70
C GLY A 20 10.25 0.89 1.10
N GLY A 21 9.96 0.64 -0.17
CA GLY A 21 8.79 1.21 -0.85
C GLY A 21 7.46 0.79 -0.24
N LEU A 22 7.28 -0.49 0.08
CA LEU A 22 6.08 -0.99 0.78
C LEU A 22 5.90 -0.32 2.13
N THR A 23 6.94 -0.25 2.96
CA THR A 23 6.88 0.39 4.28
C THR A 23 6.46 1.85 4.19
N LEU A 24 6.97 2.60 3.21
CA LEU A 24 6.58 4.00 3.00
C LEU A 24 5.08 4.11 2.70
N LEU A 25 4.57 3.29 1.78
CA LEU A 25 3.17 3.35 1.34
C LEU A 25 2.21 2.86 2.43
N ASP A 26 2.54 1.78 3.17
CA ASP A 26 1.73 1.31 4.31
C ASP A 26 1.72 2.31 5.47
N THR A 27 2.85 2.98 5.72
CA THR A 27 2.90 4.06 6.71
C THR A 27 1.97 5.21 6.31
N LEU A 28 1.97 5.59 5.02
CA LEU A 28 1.05 6.60 4.51
C LEU A 28 -0.42 6.16 4.65
N GLN A 29 -0.74 4.92 4.30
CA GLN A 29 -2.09 4.37 4.41
C GLN A 29 -2.54 4.30 5.87
N SER A 30 -1.68 3.86 6.78
CA SER A 30 -1.95 3.79 8.21
C SER A 30 -2.16 5.17 8.83
N GLN A 31 -1.29 6.13 8.54
CA GLN A 31 -1.33 7.44 9.22
C GLN A 31 -2.35 8.40 8.63
N GLU A 32 -2.55 8.37 7.31
CA GLU A 32 -3.39 9.31 6.58
C GLU A 32 -4.59 8.64 5.92
N GLY A 33 -4.38 7.60 5.11
CA GLY A 33 -5.38 7.05 4.21
C GLY A 33 -6.65 6.57 4.89
N ALA A 34 -6.56 5.62 5.79
CA ALA A 34 -7.73 5.09 6.48
C ALA A 34 -8.38 6.15 7.41
N VAL A 35 -7.57 7.05 7.97
CA VAL A 35 -8.06 8.12 8.87
C VAL A 35 -8.92 9.14 8.11
N VAL A 36 -8.51 9.56 6.90
CA VAL A 36 -9.26 10.55 6.11
C VAL A 36 -10.54 10.02 5.50
N LEU A 37 -10.75 8.69 5.53
CA LEU A 37 -12.02 8.08 5.12
C LEU A 37 -13.07 8.02 6.24
N LEU A 38 -12.65 8.07 7.51
CA LEU A 38 -13.54 7.98 8.67
C LEU A 38 -14.63 9.07 8.74
N PRO A 39 -14.35 10.36 8.44
CA PRO A 39 -15.37 11.40 8.48
C PRO A 39 -16.53 11.20 7.49
N ASP A 40 -16.29 10.46 6.39
CA ASP A 40 -17.29 10.19 5.36
C ASP A 40 -18.05 8.87 5.61
N ALA A 41 -17.80 8.20 6.73
CA ALA A 41 -18.52 6.99 7.10
C ALA A 41 -19.99 7.28 7.38
N ARG A 42 -20.90 6.59 6.68
CA ARG A 42 -22.36 6.80 6.74
C ARG A 42 -23.04 6.06 7.90
N THR A 43 -22.37 5.08 8.50
CA THR A 43 -22.89 4.26 9.60
C THR A 43 -21.81 3.94 10.62
N ASP A 44 -22.20 3.57 11.83
CA ASP A 44 -21.27 3.10 12.86
C ASP A 44 -20.55 1.80 12.45
N HIS A 45 -21.23 0.92 11.69
CA HIS A 45 -20.60 -0.28 11.13
C HIS A 45 -19.49 0.07 10.14
N GLU A 46 -19.73 1.02 9.24
CA GLU A 46 -18.72 1.51 8.30
C GLU A 46 -17.51 2.12 9.03
N ARG A 47 -17.78 2.94 10.06
CA ARG A 47 -16.73 3.50 10.91
C ARG A 47 -15.90 2.41 11.58
N SER A 48 -16.55 1.35 12.09
CA SER A 48 -15.86 0.24 12.73
C SER A 48 -14.98 -0.53 11.75
N VAL A 49 -15.44 -0.77 10.51
CA VAL A 49 -14.62 -1.43 9.47
C VAL A 49 -13.42 -0.56 9.08
N LEU A 50 -13.62 0.72 8.83
CA LEU A 50 -12.52 1.64 8.50
C LEU A 50 -11.49 1.75 9.64
N SER A 51 -11.94 1.74 10.90
CA SER A 51 -11.04 1.70 12.06
C SER A 51 -10.24 0.40 12.15
N ASN A 52 -10.84 -0.74 11.75
CA ASN A 52 -10.13 -2.01 11.67
C ASN A 52 -9.09 -1.98 10.54
N ILE A 53 -9.42 -1.46 9.37
CA ILE A 53 -8.45 -1.26 8.27
C ILE A 53 -7.27 -0.43 8.78
N HIS A 54 -7.52 0.73 9.39
CA HIS A 54 -6.47 1.56 9.98
C HIS A 54 -5.55 0.80 10.95
N PHE A 55 -6.12 -0.03 11.82
CA PHE A 55 -5.34 -0.86 12.73
C PHE A 55 -4.51 -1.90 11.98
N MET A 56 -5.07 -2.57 10.97
CA MET A 56 -4.36 -3.60 10.20
C MET A 56 -3.19 -3.02 9.41
N GLU A 57 -3.33 -1.81 8.83
CA GLU A 57 -2.19 -1.12 8.19
C GLU A 57 -1.02 -0.90 9.17
N SER A 58 -1.31 -0.59 10.43
CA SER A 58 -0.27 -0.49 11.47
C SER A 58 0.40 -1.85 11.75
N VAL A 59 -0.35 -2.95 11.68
CA VAL A 59 0.18 -4.32 11.80
C VAL A 59 1.05 -4.67 10.60
N HIS A 60 0.66 -4.27 9.38
CA HIS A 60 1.46 -4.46 8.16
C HIS A 60 2.79 -3.70 8.25
N ALA A 61 2.78 -2.44 8.62
CA ALA A 61 4.00 -1.64 8.82
C ALA A 61 4.94 -2.27 9.87
N LYS A 62 4.38 -2.82 10.95
CA LYS A 62 5.16 -3.56 11.95
C LYS A 62 5.75 -4.86 11.40
N SER A 63 5.02 -5.53 10.53
CA SER A 63 5.48 -6.78 9.88
C SER A 63 6.68 -6.50 8.96
N TYR A 64 6.66 -5.43 8.17
CA TYR A 64 7.81 -5.01 7.36
C TYR A 64 9.01 -4.63 8.22
N SER A 65 8.79 -3.89 9.31
CA SER A 65 9.86 -3.59 10.27
C SER A 65 10.53 -4.87 10.81
N THR A 66 9.73 -5.89 11.10
CA THR A 66 10.25 -7.20 11.55
C THR A 66 11.06 -7.90 10.45
N ILE A 67 10.59 -7.84 9.20
CA ILE A 67 11.33 -8.38 8.04
C ILE A 67 12.67 -7.65 7.87
N PHE A 68 12.67 -6.31 7.94
CA PHE A 68 13.90 -5.51 7.84
C PHE A 68 14.95 -5.92 8.87
N ILE A 69 14.59 -5.93 10.15
CA ILE A 69 15.50 -6.29 11.25
C ILE A 69 16.02 -7.73 11.11
N THR A 70 15.22 -8.62 10.53
CA THR A 70 15.61 -10.03 10.35
C THR A 70 16.57 -10.22 9.18
N LEU A 71 16.41 -9.45 8.10
CA LEU A 71 17.12 -9.67 6.84
C LEU A 71 18.36 -8.79 6.65
N ASN A 72 18.45 -7.66 7.35
CA ASN A 72 19.45 -6.63 7.10
C ASN A 72 20.14 -6.21 8.40
N THR A 73 21.34 -5.68 8.28
CA THR A 73 22.03 -4.94 9.34
C THR A 73 21.43 -3.53 9.47
N ASN A 74 21.69 -2.85 10.59
CA ASN A 74 21.23 -1.47 10.78
C ASN A 74 21.75 -0.53 9.69
N ALA A 75 23.00 -0.67 9.26
CA ALA A 75 23.56 0.14 8.19
C ALA A 75 22.84 -0.08 6.84
N GLU A 76 22.51 -1.32 6.50
CA GLU A 76 21.73 -1.64 5.29
C GLU A 76 20.30 -1.10 5.38
N ILE A 77 19.69 -1.11 6.56
CA ILE A 77 18.37 -0.51 6.81
C ILE A 77 18.42 1.01 6.56
N ASP A 78 19.41 1.68 7.11
CA ASP A 78 19.61 3.13 6.92
C ASP A 78 19.78 3.45 5.43
N GLU A 79 20.62 2.71 4.70
CA GLU A 79 20.81 2.86 3.24
C GLU A 79 19.49 2.65 2.46
N ILE A 80 18.66 1.68 2.84
CA ILE A 80 17.37 1.41 2.20
C ILE A 80 16.40 2.58 2.44
N PHE A 81 16.33 3.10 3.66
CA PHE A 81 15.47 4.24 3.96
C PHE A 81 15.95 5.53 3.28
N ASP A 82 17.26 5.79 3.24
CA ASP A 82 17.82 6.91 2.50
C ASP A 82 17.47 6.82 1.02
N TRP A 83 17.61 5.63 0.42
CA TRP A 83 17.21 5.40 -0.96
C TRP A 83 15.70 5.61 -1.16
N THR A 84 14.88 5.05 -0.30
CA THR A 84 13.41 5.18 -0.37
C THR A 84 13.00 6.66 -0.29
N ASN A 85 13.57 7.41 0.64
CA ASN A 85 13.26 8.82 0.88
C ASN A 85 13.78 9.76 -0.22
N THR A 86 14.70 9.31 -1.05
CA THR A 86 15.30 10.13 -2.12
C THR A 86 14.93 9.65 -3.53
N HIS A 87 14.35 8.46 -3.68
CA HIS A 87 14.03 7.91 -5.00
C HIS A 87 12.83 8.64 -5.63
N PRO A 88 13.01 9.36 -6.75
CA PRO A 88 12.02 10.30 -7.26
C PRO A 88 10.67 9.66 -7.61
N LEU A 89 10.66 8.44 -8.17
CA LEU A 89 9.42 7.77 -8.56
C LEU A 89 8.62 7.26 -7.34
N ILE A 90 9.29 6.81 -6.29
CA ILE A 90 8.63 6.34 -5.06
C ILE A 90 8.04 7.54 -4.32
N GLN A 91 8.83 8.61 -4.19
CA GLN A 91 8.36 9.85 -3.57
C GLN A 91 7.20 10.47 -4.37
N PHE A 92 7.29 10.50 -5.70
CA PHE A 92 6.18 10.97 -6.54
C PHE A 92 4.87 10.22 -6.28
N LYS A 93 4.91 8.88 -6.19
CA LYS A 93 3.72 8.07 -5.91
C LYS A 93 3.16 8.36 -4.52
N SER A 94 4.03 8.41 -3.51
CA SER A 94 3.66 8.72 -2.13
C SER A 94 3.05 10.13 -2.02
N ASP A 95 3.72 11.14 -2.58
CA ASP A 95 3.27 12.53 -2.55
C ASP A 95 1.93 12.70 -3.30
N LYS A 96 1.78 12.04 -4.43
CA LYS A 96 0.55 12.09 -5.22
C LYS A 96 -0.64 11.55 -4.44
N ILE A 97 -0.50 10.39 -3.81
CA ILE A 97 -1.55 9.79 -2.97
C ILE A 97 -1.83 10.68 -1.75
N ASN A 98 -0.77 11.12 -1.05
CA ASN A 98 -0.91 11.98 0.11
C ASN A 98 -1.63 13.29 -0.23
N HIS A 99 -1.26 13.92 -1.34
CA HIS A 99 -1.94 15.14 -1.79
C HIS A 99 -3.45 14.92 -1.98
N ILE A 100 -3.86 13.78 -2.56
CA ILE A 100 -5.27 13.44 -2.72
C ILE A 100 -5.94 13.22 -1.37
N TYR A 101 -5.27 12.57 -0.42
CA TYR A 101 -5.79 12.38 0.93
C TYR A 101 -6.03 13.70 1.65
N GLN A 102 -5.18 14.70 1.46
CA GLN A 102 -5.32 16.01 2.10
C GLN A 102 -6.37 16.90 1.41
N THR A 103 -6.42 16.90 0.07
CA THR A 103 -7.18 17.91 -0.69
C THR A 103 -8.35 17.36 -1.51
N GLY A 104 -8.39 16.06 -1.76
CA GLY A 104 -9.38 15.41 -2.61
C GLY A 104 -10.79 15.37 -2.00
N THR A 105 -11.78 15.19 -2.88
CA THR A 105 -13.16 14.91 -2.47
C THR A 105 -13.25 13.52 -1.80
N PRO A 106 -14.31 13.21 -1.04
CA PRO A 106 -14.49 11.88 -0.44
C PRO A 106 -14.37 10.72 -1.42
N LEU A 107 -14.87 10.89 -2.67
CA LEU A 107 -14.75 9.87 -3.72
C LEU A 107 -13.33 9.75 -4.26
N GLN A 108 -12.63 10.87 -4.44
CA GLN A 108 -11.23 10.85 -4.86
C GLN A 108 -10.34 10.17 -3.81
N LYS A 109 -10.56 10.42 -2.53
CA LYS A 109 -9.86 9.75 -1.43
C LYS A 109 -10.10 8.24 -1.43
N LYS A 110 -11.34 7.79 -1.63
CA LYS A 110 -11.66 6.36 -1.76
C LYS A 110 -10.98 5.74 -2.98
N ALA A 111 -10.98 6.42 -4.13
CA ALA A 111 -10.31 5.93 -5.33
C ALA A 111 -8.79 5.82 -5.13
N ALA A 112 -8.16 6.83 -4.53
CA ALA A 112 -6.72 6.80 -4.20
C ALA A 112 -6.38 5.64 -3.26
N SER A 113 -7.20 5.42 -2.22
CA SER A 113 -7.04 4.29 -1.31
C SER A 113 -7.15 2.94 -2.04
N VAL A 114 -8.15 2.75 -2.90
CA VAL A 114 -8.29 1.51 -3.71
C VAL A 114 -7.07 1.29 -4.61
N LEU A 115 -6.53 2.34 -5.23
CA LEU A 115 -5.34 2.22 -6.07
C LEU A 115 -4.09 1.89 -5.24
N LEU A 116 -3.98 2.41 -4.03
CA LEU A 116 -2.90 2.05 -3.11
C LEU A 116 -3.00 0.58 -2.71
N GLU A 117 -4.15 0.13 -2.21
CA GLU A 117 -4.42 -1.22 -1.72
C GLU A 117 -4.34 -2.31 -2.81
N SER A 118 -4.84 -2.02 -4.01
CA SER A 118 -5.03 -3.04 -5.05
C SER A 118 -4.07 -2.94 -6.23
N PHE A 119 -3.32 -1.83 -6.37
CA PHE A 119 -2.40 -1.62 -7.48
C PHE A 119 -0.96 -1.39 -7.02
N LEU A 120 -0.72 -0.39 -6.15
CA LEU A 120 0.63 -0.07 -5.73
C LEU A 120 1.23 -1.15 -4.83
N PHE A 121 0.49 -1.64 -3.83
CA PHE A 121 0.96 -2.73 -2.96
C PHE A 121 1.22 -4.02 -3.71
N TYR A 122 0.34 -4.41 -4.62
CA TYR A 122 0.48 -5.64 -5.39
C TYR A 122 1.75 -5.67 -6.26
N SER A 123 2.20 -4.52 -6.75
CA SER A 123 3.47 -4.43 -7.48
C SER A 123 4.66 -4.79 -6.60
N GLY A 124 4.63 -4.42 -5.32
CA GLY A 124 5.65 -4.76 -4.34
C GLY A 124 5.58 -6.22 -3.86
N PHE A 125 4.37 -6.79 -3.75
CA PHE A 125 4.18 -8.18 -3.32
C PHE A 125 4.71 -9.22 -4.32
N TYR A 126 4.87 -8.85 -5.58
CA TYR A 126 5.40 -9.75 -6.60
C TYR A 126 6.78 -10.31 -6.25
N ALA A 127 7.72 -9.47 -5.80
CA ALA A 127 9.08 -9.90 -5.54
C ALA A 127 9.19 -10.97 -4.44
N PRO A 128 8.63 -10.81 -3.22
CA PRO A 128 8.68 -11.86 -2.20
C PRO A 128 7.96 -13.16 -2.63
N LEU A 129 6.88 -13.07 -3.41
CA LEU A 129 6.22 -14.26 -3.94
C LEU A 129 7.04 -14.95 -5.03
N TRP A 130 7.76 -14.20 -5.86
CA TRP A 130 8.71 -14.75 -6.83
C TRP A 130 9.86 -15.46 -6.13
N TYR A 131 10.39 -14.92 -5.02
CA TYR A 131 11.40 -15.60 -4.21
C TYR A 131 10.89 -16.93 -3.64
N LEU A 132 9.64 -16.96 -3.17
CA LEU A 132 9.02 -18.20 -2.71
C LEU A 132 8.98 -19.26 -3.83
N GLY A 133 8.58 -18.87 -5.05
CA GLY A 133 8.56 -19.75 -6.21
C GLY A 133 9.94 -20.32 -6.57
N ASN A 134 11.00 -19.66 -6.11
CA ASN A 134 12.40 -20.11 -6.25
C ASN A 134 12.98 -20.72 -4.96
N ASN A 135 12.12 -21.16 -4.03
CA ASN A 135 12.49 -21.76 -2.74
C ASN A 135 13.35 -20.85 -1.85
N LYS A 136 13.19 -19.52 -1.98
CA LYS A 136 13.88 -18.51 -1.18
C LYS A 136 12.87 -17.75 -0.30
N LEU A 137 13.30 -17.35 0.89
CA LEU A 137 12.55 -16.52 1.83
C LEU A 137 11.10 -17.00 2.14
N PRO A 138 10.86 -18.31 2.40
CA PRO A 138 9.49 -18.81 2.57
C PRO A 138 8.73 -18.13 3.71
N ASN A 139 9.37 -17.86 4.85
CA ASN A 139 8.71 -17.21 5.99
C ASN A 139 8.33 -15.75 5.68
N VAL A 140 9.15 -15.03 4.91
CA VAL A 140 8.81 -13.67 4.45
C VAL A 140 7.60 -13.72 3.54
N ALA A 141 7.58 -14.64 2.59
CA ALA A 141 6.45 -14.80 1.68
C ALA A 141 5.15 -15.20 2.39
N GLU A 142 5.22 -16.00 3.46
CA GLU A 142 4.03 -16.31 4.28
C GLU A 142 3.47 -15.07 4.97
N ILE A 143 4.32 -14.18 5.49
CA ILE A 143 3.88 -12.88 6.03
C ILE A 143 3.20 -12.07 4.93
N ILE A 144 3.83 -11.96 3.75
CA ILE A 144 3.27 -11.21 2.61
C ILE A 144 1.94 -11.77 2.14
N LYS A 145 1.76 -13.08 2.14
CA LYS A 145 0.46 -13.71 1.81
C LYS A 145 -0.65 -13.31 2.78
N LEU A 146 -0.35 -13.16 4.07
CA LEU A 146 -1.32 -12.69 5.05
C LEU A 146 -1.70 -11.23 4.78
N ILE A 147 -0.71 -10.37 4.56
CA ILE A 147 -0.92 -8.96 4.20
C ILE A 147 -1.77 -8.87 2.91
N LEU A 148 -1.38 -9.57 1.85
CA LEU A 148 -2.11 -9.58 0.57
C LEU A 148 -3.60 -9.97 0.73
N ARG A 149 -3.92 -10.87 1.65
CA ARG A 149 -5.32 -11.24 1.95
C ARG A 149 -6.08 -10.08 2.60
N ASP A 150 -5.43 -9.34 3.50
CA ASP A 150 -6.02 -8.18 4.14
C ASP A 150 -6.23 -7.06 3.10
N GLU A 151 -5.24 -6.77 2.26
CA GLU A 151 -5.35 -5.76 1.18
C GLU A 151 -6.45 -6.09 0.17
N SER A 152 -6.66 -7.37 -0.11
CA SER A 152 -7.79 -7.82 -0.93
C SER A 152 -9.15 -7.45 -0.31
N VAL A 153 -9.27 -7.54 1.00
CA VAL A 153 -10.48 -7.12 1.73
C VAL A 153 -10.60 -5.61 1.80
N HIS A 154 -9.50 -4.90 2.12
CA HIS A 154 -9.45 -3.45 2.21
C HIS A 154 -9.86 -2.79 0.89
N GLY A 155 -9.17 -3.14 -0.19
CA GLY A 155 -9.45 -2.59 -1.52
C GLY A 155 -10.86 -2.92 -2.00
N THR A 156 -11.36 -4.14 -1.76
CA THR A 156 -12.73 -4.53 -2.11
C THR A 156 -13.77 -3.75 -1.33
N TYR A 157 -13.58 -3.59 -0.01
CA TYR A 157 -14.54 -2.86 0.82
C TYR A 157 -14.60 -1.38 0.46
N ILE A 158 -13.43 -0.71 0.37
CA ILE A 158 -13.37 0.70 0.01
C ILE A 158 -13.90 0.93 -1.41
N GLY A 159 -13.58 0.01 -2.34
CA GLY A 159 -14.10 0.03 -3.70
C GLY A 159 -15.62 -0.13 -3.77
N TYR A 160 -16.20 -0.99 -2.95
CA TYR A 160 -17.66 -1.10 -2.80
C TYR A 160 -18.27 0.21 -2.29
N LYS A 161 -17.67 0.84 -1.27
CA LYS A 161 -18.13 2.12 -0.73
C LYS A 161 -17.98 3.26 -1.75
N PHE A 162 -16.94 3.23 -2.57
CA PHE A 162 -16.80 4.12 -3.71
C PHE A 162 -17.97 3.92 -4.71
N GLN A 163 -18.27 2.68 -5.10
CA GLN A 163 -19.34 2.38 -6.05
C GLN A 163 -20.73 2.81 -5.55
N VAL A 164 -20.99 2.65 -4.24
CA VAL A 164 -22.25 3.10 -3.64
C VAL A 164 -22.39 4.61 -3.76
N ALA A 165 -21.35 5.37 -3.42
CA ALA A 165 -21.39 6.83 -3.49
C ALA A 165 -21.34 7.36 -4.94
N TYR A 166 -20.64 6.67 -5.84
CA TYR A 166 -20.56 7.02 -7.27
C TYR A 166 -21.95 7.00 -7.95
N LYS A 167 -22.83 6.07 -7.57
CA LYS A 167 -24.19 5.97 -8.12
C LYS A 167 -25.08 7.16 -7.78
N ASP A 168 -24.75 7.90 -6.73
CA ASP A 168 -25.50 9.09 -6.31
C ASP A 168 -25.14 10.35 -7.12
N LEU A 169 -24.09 10.28 -7.96
CA LEU A 169 -23.64 11.38 -8.82
C LEU A 169 -24.50 11.50 -10.11
N SER A 170 -24.57 12.71 -10.67
CA SER A 170 -25.09 12.94 -12.01
C SER A 170 -24.20 12.28 -13.06
N ALA A 171 -24.74 12.05 -14.28
CA ALA A 171 -23.98 11.42 -15.38
C ALA A 171 -22.71 12.21 -15.75
N SER A 172 -22.75 13.55 -15.69
CA SER A 172 -21.57 14.38 -15.96
C SER A 172 -20.49 14.19 -14.88
N GLU A 173 -20.88 14.24 -13.59
CA GLU A 173 -19.94 14.04 -12.49
C GLU A 173 -19.33 12.63 -12.50
N GLN A 174 -20.11 11.62 -12.89
CA GLN A 174 -19.61 10.25 -13.06
C GLN A 174 -18.54 10.18 -14.14
N GLU A 175 -18.76 10.82 -15.29
CA GLU A 175 -17.80 10.83 -16.40
C GLU A 175 -16.53 11.61 -16.02
N ASP A 176 -16.66 12.77 -15.38
CA ASP A 176 -15.53 13.57 -14.92
C ASP A 176 -14.67 12.77 -13.89
N LEU A 177 -15.33 12.14 -12.92
CA LEU A 177 -14.62 11.33 -11.92
C LEU A 177 -13.95 10.10 -12.55
N LYS A 178 -14.61 9.45 -13.50
CA LYS A 178 -14.04 8.31 -14.24
C LYS A 178 -12.77 8.72 -14.99
N ASN A 179 -12.83 9.85 -15.71
CA ASN A 179 -11.67 10.37 -16.43
C ASN A 179 -10.53 10.76 -15.47
N TRP A 180 -10.86 11.34 -14.33
CA TRP A 180 -9.89 11.65 -13.28
C TRP A 180 -9.21 10.38 -12.75
N VAL A 181 -9.97 9.31 -12.48
CA VAL A 181 -9.41 8.01 -12.01
C VAL A 181 -8.48 7.41 -13.06
N TYR A 182 -8.87 7.41 -14.34
CA TYR A 182 -8.01 6.91 -15.41
C TYR A 182 -6.69 7.68 -15.51
N ASN A 183 -6.74 9.01 -15.44
CA ASN A 183 -5.53 9.83 -15.44
C ASN A 183 -4.65 9.50 -14.25
N LEU A 184 -5.22 9.34 -13.05
CA LEU A 184 -4.48 8.96 -11.86
C LEU A 184 -3.79 7.59 -12.01
N VAL A 185 -4.48 6.59 -12.58
CA VAL A 185 -3.87 5.28 -12.87
C VAL A 185 -2.66 5.43 -13.79
N PHE A 186 -2.77 6.22 -14.87
CA PHE A 186 -1.65 6.47 -15.79
C PHE A 186 -0.48 7.19 -15.12
N GLU A 187 -0.75 8.15 -14.24
CA GLU A 187 0.30 8.85 -13.49
C GLU A 187 1.03 7.94 -12.50
N LEU A 188 0.31 6.99 -11.90
CA LEU A 188 0.88 6.05 -10.91
C LEU A 188 1.55 4.83 -11.56
N TYR A 189 1.28 4.54 -12.83
CA TYR A 189 1.91 3.44 -13.58
C TYR A 189 3.35 3.78 -13.93
#